data_880392007831190d433db05145fc5976
#
_entry.id   880392007831190d433db05145fc5976
#
_cell.length_a   1.000
_cell.length_b   1.000
_cell.length_c   1.000
_cell.angle_alpha   90.00
_cell.angle_beta   90.00
_cell.angle_gamma   90.00
#
_symmetry.space_group_name_H-M   'P 1'
#
loop_
_entity.id
_entity.type
_entity.pdbx_description
1 polymer ?
#
loop_
_entity_poly.entity_id
_entity_poly.type
_entity_poly.pdbx_seq_one_letter_code
_entity_poly.pdbx_strand_id
1 'polypeptide(L)'
;MLIMKIIRTKFNKEGDMIYISHLDLQQLLQRAFRRAEIALVHSQGFNPHPKISYGNALALGTESQGEYVDVEIEEDLSVEEYLNRMNEQLPEGIKFIKAMEIDRQEPSLASTIEYGEYIFTIELESALTKEYVKTKILEFMAQDEIMITKKNKKGKIVESDIRPMIKNFDLLDVQENILTLEATIATGSKANLNTNIFIPKILEVLGLDMDPLDVDILRRDLYKLEDGQLVSPM
;
A
#
# COMPACT_ATOMS: atom_id res chain seq x y z
N MET A 1 -6.46 -2.43 -37.14
CA MET A 1 -7.13 -1.80 -35.95
C MET A 1 -6.14 -1.94 -34.80
N LEU A 2 -5.71 -0.85 -34.19
CA LEU A 2 -4.81 -0.93 -33.05
C LEU A 2 -5.56 -1.66 -31.91
N ILE A 3 -4.97 -2.74 -31.42
CA ILE A 3 -5.50 -3.46 -30.27
C ILE A 3 -5.05 -2.69 -29.04
N MET A 4 -5.99 -2.19 -28.28
CA MET A 4 -5.71 -1.49 -27.01
C MET A 4 -6.19 -2.36 -25.84
N LYS A 5 -5.29 -2.69 -24.95
CA LYS A 5 -5.54 -3.48 -23.74
C LYS A 5 -5.28 -2.66 -22.49
N ILE A 6 -5.96 -2.98 -21.40
CA ILE A 6 -5.62 -2.48 -20.07
C ILE A 6 -5.13 -3.65 -19.27
N ILE A 7 -3.90 -3.55 -18.77
CA ILE A 7 -3.29 -4.59 -17.94
C ILE A 7 -3.18 -4.07 -16.52
N ARG A 8 -3.87 -4.75 -15.60
CA ARG A 8 -3.69 -4.57 -14.15
C ARG A 8 -2.55 -5.43 -13.68
N THR A 9 -1.64 -4.85 -12.95
CA THR A 9 -0.42 -5.51 -12.48
C THR A 9 -0.25 -5.33 -10.99
N LYS A 10 0.00 -6.44 -10.27
CA LYS A 10 0.48 -6.44 -8.89
C LYS A 10 2.01 -6.46 -8.89
N PHE A 11 2.63 -5.63 -8.05
CA PHE A 11 4.09 -5.57 -7.93
C PHE A 11 4.53 -5.36 -6.48
N ASN A 12 5.80 -5.72 -6.17
CA ASN A 12 6.44 -5.42 -4.90
C ASN A 12 7.29 -4.15 -4.97
N LYS A 13 7.61 -3.63 -3.80
CA LYS A 13 8.57 -2.55 -3.59
C LYS A 13 9.34 -2.83 -2.31
N GLU A 14 10.61 -3.19 -2.42
CA GLU A 14 11.44 -3.67 -1.32
C GLU A 14 12.89 -3.20 -1.42
N GLY A 15 13.68 -3.46 -0.39
CA GLY A 15 15.09 -3.08 -0.33
C GLY A 15 15.27 -1.56 -0.49
N ASP A 16 16.31 -1.13 -1.20
CA ASP A 16 16.59 0.31 -1.39
C ASP A 16 15.46 1.07 -2.10
N MET A 17 14.56 0.37 -2.78
CA MET A 17 13.44 1.00 -3.44
C MET A 17 12.40 1.58 -2.47
N ILE A 18 12.40 1.19 -1.18
CA ILE A 18 11.48 1.78 -0.19
C ILE A 18 11.70 3.29 -0.03
N TYR A 19 12.90 3.78 -0.32
CA TYR A 19 13.29 5.18 -0.16
C TYR A 19 13.00 6.07 -1.38
N ILE A 20 12.48 5.52 -2.49
CA ILE A 20 12.04 6.35 -3.61
C ILE A 20 10.62 6.87 -3.39
N SER A 21 10.38 8.12 -3.78
CA SER A 21 9.05 8.73 -3.70
C SER A 21 8.08 8.11 -4.71
N HIS A 22 6.77 8.35 -4.51
CA HIS A 22 5.75 7.92 -5.47
C HIS A 22 5.99 8.52 -6.88
N LEU A 23 6.45 9.76 -6.97
CA LEU A 23 6.78 10.40 -8.26
C LEU A 23 7.99 9.75 -8.92
N ASP A 24 9.02 9.40 -8.15
CA ASP A 24 10.18 8.70 -8.67
C ASP A 24 9.82 7.30 -9.16
N LEU A 25 8.95 6.58 -8.43
CA LEU A 25 8.41 5.29 -8.86
C LEU A 25 7.65 5.40 -10.18
N GLN A 26 6.82 6.44 -10.34
CA GLN A 26 6.12 6.68 -11.61
C GLN A 26 7.10 6.88 -12.76
N GLN A 27 8.13 7.70 -12.56
CA GLN A 27 9.17 7.94 -13.59
C GLN A 27 9.98 6.67 -13.87
N LEU A 28 10.31 5.89 -12.84
CA LEU A 28 11.01 4.60 -12.96
C LEU A 28 10.21 3.65 -13.85
N LEU A 29 8.93 3.46 -13.57
CA LEU A 29 8.06 2.56 -14.34
C LEU A 29 7.90 3.06 -15.79
N GLN A 30 7.69 4.35 -16.03
CA GLN A 30 7.63 4.90 -17.39
C GLN A 30 8.92 4.65 -18.19
N ARG A 31 10.09 4.76 -17.55
CA ARG A 31 11.38 4.44 -18.17
C ARG A 31 11.53 2.94 -18.42
N ALA A 32 11.04 2.10 -17.50
CA ALA A 32 11.06 0.64 -17.67
C ALA A 32 10.18 0.21 -18.87
N PHE A 33 8.96 0.74 -19.00
CA PHE A 33 8.09 0.50 -20.15
C PHE A 33 8.76 0.87 -21.48
N ARG A 34 9.47 2.01 -21.52
CA ARG A 34 10.20 2.44 -22.70
C ARG A 34 11.35 1.48 -23.06
N ARG A 35 12.12 1.02 -22.06
CA ARG A 35 13.21 0.04 -22.30
C ARG A 35 12.68 -1.34 -22.69
N ALA A 36 11.52 -1.72 -22.12
CA ALA A 36 10.81 -2.95 -22.48
C ALA A 36 10.18 -2.90 -23.87
N GLU A 37 10.24 -1.73 -24.55
CA GLU A 37 9.62 -1.48 -25.87
C GLU A 37 8.12 -1.78 -25.89
N ILE A 38 7.43 -1.53 -24.77
CA ILE A 38 5.97 -1.68 -24.66
C ILE A 38 5.33 -0.33 -25.02
N ALA A 39 4.50 -0.33 -26.07
CA ALA A 39 3.82 0.87 -26.54
C ALA A 39 2.68 1.28 -25.60
N LEU A 40 2.85 2.39 -24.88
CA LEU A 40 1.85 2.94 -23.96
C LEU A 40 0.85 3.84 -24.70
N VAL A 41 -0.44 3.71 -24.37
CA VAL A 41 -1.45 4.69 -24.79
C VAL A 41 -1.21 6.01 -24.07
N HIS A 42 -1.30 7.12 -24.78
CA HIS A 42 -1.17 8.46 -24.22
C HIS A 42 -2.49 9.22 -24.18
N SER A 43 -2.61 10.14 -23.24
CA SER A 43 -3.75 11.06 -23.17
C SER A 43 -3.75 12.00 -24.37
N GLN A 44 -4.95 12.51 -24.73
CA GLN A 44 -5.10 13.53 -25.77
C GLN A 44 -4.80 14.92 -25.18
N GLY A 45 -4.24 15.82 -25.99
CA GLY A 45 -4.01 17.21 -25.61
C GLY A 45 -2.60 17.72 -25.93
N PHE A 46 -2.29 18.93 -25.44
CA PHE A 46 -1.01 19.60 -25.71
C PHE A 46 0.19 18.98 -24.99
N ASN A 47 -0.04 18.24 -23.91
CA ASN A 47 1.01 17.56 -23.14
C ASN A 47 0.57 16.12 -22.89
N PRO A 48 0.76 15.20 -23.86
CA PRO A 48 0.35 13.81 -23.71
C PRO A 48 1.10 13.09 -22.59
N HIS A 49 0.37 12.45 -21.69
CA HIS A 49 0.93 11.60 -20.64
C HIS A 49 0.56 10.14 -20.87
N PRO A 50 1.46 9.19 -20.57
CA PRO A 50 1.11 7.78 -20.57
C PRO A 50 -0.09 7.51 -19.67
N LYS A 51 -1.03 6.71 -20.13
CA LYS A 51 -2.20 6.31 -19.37
C LYS A 51 -1.84 5.17 -18.41
N ILE A 52 -1.30 5.57 -17.27
CA ILE A 52 -0.94 4.69 -16.15
C ILE A 52 -1.71 5.17 -14.93
N SER A 53 -2.48 4.28 -14.32
CA SER A 53 -3.24 4.54 -13.08
C SER A 53 -2.66 3.70 -11.96
N TYR A 54 -2.32 4.33 -10.86
CA TYR A 54 -1.74 3.66 -9.70
C TYR A 54 -2.79 3.45 -8.60
N GLY A 55 -2.58 2.42 -7.80
CA GLY A 55 -3.22 2.31 -6.50
C GLY A 55 -2.84 3.44 -5.56
N ASN A 56 -3.21 3.32 -4.31
CA ASN A 56 -2.89 4.35 -3.31
C ASN A 56 -1.39 4.43 -3.03
N ALA A 57 -0.85 5.64 -2.99
CA ALA A 57 0.57 5.87 -2.75
C ALA A 57 1.05 5.19 -1.45
N LEU A 58 2.23 4.56 -1.54
CA LEU A 58 2.93 3.96 -0.41
C LEU A 58 3.73 5.05 0.32
N ALA A 59 3.71 5.04 1.64
CA ALA A 59 4.56 5.93 2.44
C ALA A 59 6.05 5.65 2.19
N LEU A 60 6.87 6.68 2.28
CA LEU A 60 8.32 6.55 2.17
C LEU A 60 8.85 5.68 3.31
N GLY A 61 9.81 4.81 3.04
CA GLY A 61 10.37 3.88 4.03
C GLY A 61 9.51 2.64 4.28
N THR A 62 8.39 2.46 3.55
CA THR A 62 7.52 1.29 3.69
C THR A 62 7.83 0.28 2.60
N GLU A 63 8.01 -1.00 2.97
CA GLU A 63 8.03 -2.12 2.04
C GLU A 63 6.63 -2.48 1.57
N SER A 64 6.52 -3.10 0.39
CA SER A 64 5.24 -3.60 -0.11
C SER A 64 5.39 -4.86 -0.95
N GLN A 65 4.47 -5.80 -0.74
CA GLN A 65 4.26 -7.00 -1.55
C GLN A 65 2.97 -6.92 -2.38
N GLY A 66 2.24 -5.81 -2.29
CA GLY A 66 0.92 -5.66 -2.88
C GLY A 66 0.62 -4.25 -3.37
N GLU A 67 1.45 -3.73 -4.28
CA GLU A 67 1.14 -2.53 -5.04
C GLU A 67 0.43 -2.87 -6.35
N TYR A 68 -0.41 -1.95 -6.84
CA TYR A 68 -1.16 -2.16 -8.08
C TYR A 68 -1.02 -0.99 -9.04
N VAL A 69 -0.94 -1.34 -10.33
CA VAL A 69 -0.91 -0.37 -11.42
C VAL A 69 -1.74 -0.89 -12.60
N ASP A 70 -2.57 -0.02 -13.18
CA ASP A 70 -3.28 -0.26 -14.44
C ASP A 70 -2.57 0.51 -15.56
N VAL A 71 -2.29 -0.17 -16.65
CA VAL A 71 -1.55 0.39 -17.79
C VAL A 71 -2.33 0.13 -19.08
N GLU A 72 -2.60 1.19 -19.87
CA GLU A 72 -3.15 1.04 -21.21
C GLU A 72 -2.00 0.88 -22.23
N ILE A 73 -2.01 -0.21 -22.97
CA ILE A 73 -1.02 -0.52 -24.02
C ILE A 73 -1.65 -0.59 -25.41
N GLU A 74 -0.87 -0.24 -26.45
CA GLU A 74 -1.25 -0.28 -27.88
C GLU A 74 -0.65 -1.51 -28.59
N GLU A 75 -0.57 -2.63 -27.92
CA GLU A 75 0.11 -3.83 -28.38
C GLU A 75 -0.67 -5.09 -27.96
N ASP A 76 -0.67 -6.11 -28.84
CA ASP A 76 -1.29 -7.40 -28.52
C ASP A 76 -0.29 -8.33 -27.84
N LEU A 77 0.11 -7.97 -26.64
CA LEU A 77 0.96 -8.80 -25.80
C LEU A 77 0.15 -9.80 -24.98
N SER A 78 0.68 -11.00 -24.81
CA SER A 78 0.22 -11.90 -23.75
C SER A 78 0.65 -11.35 -22.39
N VAL A 79 -0.11 -11.70 -21.34
CA VAL A 79 0.23 -11.32 -19.96
C VAL A 79 1.61 -11.84 -19.55
N GLU A 80 1.96 -13.04 -19.97
CA GLU A 80 3.26 -13.66 -19.70
C GLU A 80 4.41 -12.88 -20.34
N GLU A 81 4.27 -12.54 -21.64
CA GLU A 81 5.26 -11.75 -22.36
C GLU A 81 5.41 -10.34 -21.76
N TYR A 82 4.31 -9.69 -21.42
CA TYR A 82 4.31 -8.41 -20.71
C TYR A 82 5.11 -8.47 -19.40
N LEU A 83 4.85 -9.48 -18.53
CA LEU A 83 5.57 -9.66 -17.28
C LEU A 83 7.07 -9.91 -17.50
N ASN A 84 7.43 -10.75 -18.47
CA ASN A 84 8.83 -11.07 -18.78
C ASN A 84 9.58 -9.83 -19.25
N ARG A 85 9.06 -9.13 -20.28
CA ARG A 85 9.68 -7.91 -20.81
C ARG A 85 9.84 -6.82 -19.76
N MET A 86 8.84 -6.64 -18.87
CA MET A 86 8.93 -5.65 -17.81
C MET A 86 9.96 -6.05 -16.75
N ASN A 87 9.92 -7.29 -16.27
CA ASN A 87 10.84 -7.73 -15.21
C ASN A 87 12.31 -7.75 -15.63
N GLU A 88 12.61 -7.88 -16.92
CA GLU A 88 13.97 -7.71 -17.46
C GLU A 88 14.48 -6.26 -17.37
N GLN A 89 13.57 -5.28 -17.27
CA GLN A 89 13.90 -3.86 -17.28
C GLN A 89 13.73 -3.18 -15.90
N LEU A 90 13.11 -3.85 -14.95
CA LEU A 90 12.94 -3.33 -13.60
C LEU A 90 14.22 -3.49 -12.78
N PRO A 91 14.56 -2.53 -11.91
CA PRO A 91 15.70 -2.66 -10.99
C PRO A 91 15.38 -3.68 -9.89
N GLU A 92 16.42 -4.14 -9.22
CA GLU A 92 16.29 -4.90 -7.98
C GLU A 92 15.41 -4.13 -6.98
N GLY A 93 14.55 -4.84 -6.26
CA GLY A 93 13.59 -4.27 -5.31
C GLY A 93 12.23 -3.87 -5.92
N ILE A 94 12.07 -3.92 -7.25
CA ILE A 94 10.77 -3.80 -7.92
C ILE A 94 10.57 -5.00 -8.84
N LYS A 95 9.45 -5.72 -8.67
CA LYS A 95 9.12 -6.85 -9.51
C LYS A 95 7.61 -6.90 -9.78
N PHE A 96 7.24 -7.07 -11.03
CA PHE A 96 5.87 -7.39 -11.43
C PHE A 96 5.58 -8.86 -11.13
N ILE A 97 4.68 -9.11 -10.18
CA ILE A 97 4.42 -10.43 -9.60
C ILE A 97 3.33 -11.16 -10.40
N LYS A 98 2.27 -10.43 -10.71
CA LYS A 98 1.09 -10.97 -11.38
C LYS A 98 0.46 -9.88 -12.24
N ALA A 99 -0.10 -10.25 -13.38
CA ALA A 99 -0.84 -9.34 -14.22
C ALA A 99 -2.09 -10.01 -14.80
N MET A 100 -3.06 -9.21 -15.18
CA MET A 100 -4.27 -9.67 -15.88
C MET A 100 -4.79 -8.56 -16.80
N GLU A 101 -5.41 -8.93 -17.90
CA GLU A 101 -6.17 -8.01 -18.72
C GLU A 101 -7.49 -7.69 -18.02
N ILE A 102 -7.88 -6.41 -18.00
CA ILE A 102 -9.13 -5.94 -17.40
C ILE A 102 -9.98 -5.21 -18.44
N ASP A 103 -11.30 -5.16 -18.19
CA ASP A 103 -12.21 -4.41 -19.04
C ASP A 103 -12.02 -2.90 -18.85
N ARG A 104 -12.26 -2.12 -19.93
CA ARG A 104 -12.25 -0.66 -19.88
C ARG A 104 -13.34 -0.05 -18.99
N GLN A 105 -14.36 -0.80 -18.67
CA GLN A 105 -15.45 -0.37 -17.78
C GLN A 105 -15.09 -0.59 -16.30
N GLU A 106 -13.98 -1.29 -16.00
CA GLU A 106 -13.52 -1.44 -14.62
C GLU A 106 -13.21 -0.07 -14.00
N PRO A 107 -13.70 0.19 -12.80
CA PRO A 107 -13.36 1.41 -12.07
C PRO A 107 -11.86 1.50 -11.79
N SER A 108 -11.33 2.73 -11.70
CA SER A 108 -9.91 2.93 -11.42
C SER A 108 -9.49 2.38 -10.06
N LEU A 109 -8.26 1.88 -9.95
CA LEU A 109 -7.67 1.39 -8.69
C LEU A 109 -7.86 2.38 -7.53
N ALA A 110 -7.57 3.66 -7.76
CA ALA A 110 -7.70 4.71 -6.75
C ALA A 110 -9.13 4.93 -6.24
N SER A 111 -10.15 4.51 -7.02
CA SER A 111 -11.55 4.63 -6.62
C SER A 111 -12.10 3.38 -5.93
N THR A 112 -11.48 2.22 -6.14
CA THR A 112 -11.95 0.93 -5.63
C THR A 112 -11.20 0.44 -4.41
N ILE A 113 -9.91 0.76 -4.29
CA ILE A 113 -9.12 0.39 -3.11
C ILE A 113 -9.61 1.16 -1.90
N GLU A 114 -9.97 0.45 -0.84
CA GLU A 114 -10.48 1.01 0.41
C GLU A 114 -9.62 0.64 1.63
N TYR A 115 -8.94 -0.50 1.62
CA TYR A 115 -8.14 -0.99 2.74
C TYR A 115 -6.76 -1.45 2.31
N GLY A 116 -5.81 -1.38 3.25
CA GLY A 116 -4.48 -1.99 3.14
C GLY A 116 -4.21 -2.84 4.36
N GLU A 117 -3.57 -3.98 4.13
CA GLU A 117 -3.07 -4.87 5.17
C GLU A 117 -1.60 -4.58 5.42
N TYR A 118 -1.25 -4.33 6.67
CA TYR A 118 0.08 -3.93 7.08
C TYR A 118 0.62 -4.86 8.17
N ILE A 119 1.92 -5.13 8.09
CA ILE A 119 2.70 -5.76 9.14
C ILE A 119 3.63 -4.70 9.73
N PHE A 120 3.66 -4.63 11.06
CA PHE A 120 4.56 -3.78 11.82
C PHE A 120 5.51 -4.66 12.60
N THR A 121 6.80 -4.49 12.39
CA THR A 121 7.86 -5.21 13.12
C THR A 121 8.58 -4.22 14.02
N ILE A 122 8.62 -4.53 15.32
CA ILE A 122 9.16 -3.66 16.36
C ILE A 122 10.24 -4.42 17.11
N GLU A 123 11.46 -3.90 17.13
CA GLU A 123 12.51 -4.40 17.99
C GLU A 123 12.40 -3.76 19.37
N LEU A 124 12.25 -4.59 20.40
CA LEU A 124 12.01 -4.17 21.77
C LEU A 124 13.31 -4.20 22.58
N GLU A 125 13.53 -3.23 23.45
CA GLU A 125 14.63 -3.27 24.44
C GLU A 125 14.45 -4.40 25.45
N SER A 126 13.19 -4.73 25.79
CA SER A 126 12.84 -5.82 26.69
C SER A 126 11.60 -6.55 26.18
N ALA A 127 11.61 -7.87 26.28
CA ALA A 127 10.53 -8.71 25.76
C ALA A 127 9.18 -8.41 26.45
N LEU A 128 8.14 -8.28 25.63
CA LEU A 128 6.75 -8.28 26.09
C LEU A 128 6.17 -9.70 26.03
N THR A 129 5.24 -10.00 26.92
CA THR A 129 4.52 -11.29 26.86
C THR A 129 3.40 -11.22 25.82
N LYS A 130 3.16 -12.34 25.12
CA LYS A 130 2.03 -12.46 24.16
C LYS A 130 0.69 -12.09 24.82
N GLU A 131 0.50 -12.46 26.07
CA GLU A 131 -0.72 -12.18 26.83
C GLU A 131 -0.91 -10.68 27.08
N TYR A 132 0.14 -9.98 27.48
CA TYR A 132 0.11 -8.53 27.66
C TYR A 132 -0.28 -7.83 26.36
N VAL A 133 0.41 -8.14 25.26
CA VAL A 133 0.15 -7.50 23.96
C VAL A 133 -1.28 -7.76 23.48
N LYS A 134 -1.75 -9.01 23.56
CA LYS A 134 -3.14 -9.36 23.18
C LYS A 134 -4.16 -8.61 24.04
N THR A 135 -3.93 -8.51 25.36
CA THR A 135 -4.83 -7.77 26.25
C THR A 135 -4.90 -6.30 25.83
N LYS A 136 -3.76 -5.66 25.56
CA LYS A 136 -3.71 -4.26 25.15
C LYS A 136 -4.40 -4.02 23.80
N ILE A 137 -4.21 -4.92 22.83
CA ILE A 137 -4.90 -4.84 21.55
C ILE A 137 -6.42 -5.00 21.71
N LEU A 138 -6.87 -5.95 22.54
CA LEU A 138 -8.30 -6.14 22.80
C LEU A 138 -8.92 -4.91 23.49
N GLU A 139 -8.25 -4.35 24.51
CA GLU A 139 -8.69 -3.12 25.17
C GLU A 139 -8.78 -1.94 24.19
N PHE A 140 -7.80 -1.81 23.28
CA PHE A 140 -7.77 -0.78 22.26
C PHE A 140 -8.92 -0.94 21.26
N MET A 141 -9.10 -2.15 20.73
CA MET A 141 -10.14 -2.44 19.73
C MET A 141 -11.56 -2.45 20.31
N ALA A 142 -11.73 -2.59 21.64
CA ALA A 142 -13.03 -2.51 22.32
C ALA A 142 -13.53 -1.09 22.52
N GLN A 143 -12.72 -0.06 22.25
CA GLN A 143 -13.13 1.33 22.37
C GLN A 143 -14.14 1.69 21.25
N ASP A 144 -15.19 2.42 21.62
CA ASP A 144 -16.18 2.93 20.65
C ASP A 144 -15.56 4.01 19.74
N GLU A 145 -14.67 4.82 20.30
CA GLU A 145 -13.96 5.91 19.60
C GLU A 145 -12.46 5.87 19.97
N ILE A 146 -11.60 6.10 18.98
CA ILE A 146 -10.14 6.25 19.16
C ILE A 146 -9.75 7.61 18.62
N MET A 147 -9.65 8.58 19.52
CA MET A 147 -9.36 9.96 19.16
C MET A 147 -7.88 10.19 18.94
N ILE A 148 -7.56 10.89 17.87
CA ILE A 148 -6.24 11.41 17.56
C ILE A 148 -6.32 12.91 17.31
N THR A 149 -5.20 13.59 17.58
CA THR A 149 -5.04 15.01 17.27
C THR A 149 -4.09 15.16 16.07
N LYS A 150 -4.55 15.82 15.03
CA LYS A 150 -3.73 16.09 13.82
C LYS A 150 -3.81 17.54 13.37
N LYS A 151 -2.77 18.04 12.72
CA LYS A 151 -2.83 19.33 12.03
C LYS A 151 -3.44 19.15 10.64
N ASN A 152 -4.45 19.94 10.32
CA ASN A 152 -4.99 19.98 8.96
C ASN A 152 -4.08 20.79 8.01
N LYS A 153 -4.42 20.80 6.71
CA LYS A 153 -3.66 21.55 5.67
C LYS A 153 -3.52 23.05 5.94
N LYS A 154 -4.37 23.63 6.81
CA LYS A 154 -4.33 25.04 7.23
C LYS A 154 -3.59 25.24 8.56
N GLY A 155 -2.92 24.20 9.09
CA GLY A 155 -2.16 24.27 10.35
C GLY A 155 -3.02 24.24 11.62
N LYS A 156 -4.36 24.12 11.51
CA LYS A 156 -5.25 24.02 12.68
C LYS A 156 -5.21 22.61 13.23
N ILE A 157 -5.15 22.52 14.56
CA ILE A 157 -5.31 21.27 15.31
C ILE A 157 -6.78 20.83 15.17
N VAL A 158 -6.98 19.58 14.75
CA VAL A 158 -8.30 18.95 14.64
C VAL A 158 -8.24 17.56 15.28
N GLU A 159 -9.29 17.21 15.95
CA GLU A 159 -9.50 15.85 16.46
C GLU A 159 -10.16 15.00 15.38
N SER A 160 -9.84 13.72 15.35
CA SER A 160 -10.39 12.76 14.42
C SER A 160 -10.48 11.41 15.08
N ASP A 161 -11.65 10.80 14.99
CA ASP A 161 -11.81 9.40 15.38
C ASP A 161 -11.25 8.49 14.29
N ILE A 162 -10.32 7.60 14.67
CA ILE A 162 -9.72 6.62 13.75
C ILE A 162 -10.29 5.22 13.94
N ARG A 163 -11.14 4.98 14.95
CA ARG A 163 -11.71 3.64 15.21
C ARG A 163 -12.42 3.05 14.00
N PRO A 164 -13.28 3.80 13.25
CA PRO A 164 -13.93 3.30 12.05
C PRO A 164 -12.97 2.99 10.89
N MET A 165 -11.73 3.51 10.94
CA MET A 165 -10.71 3.29 9.93
C MET A 165 -9.88 2.02 10.17
N ILE A 166 -10.04 1.35 11.32
CA ILE A 166 -9.33 0.13 11.69
C ILE A 166 -10.29 -1.05 11.59
N LYS A 167 -10.13 -1.88 10.54
CA LYS A 167 -10.96 -3.07 10.32
C LYS A 167 -10.49 -4.24 11.17
N ASN A 168 -9.17 -4.44 11.24
CA ASN A 168 -8.53 -5.44 12.07
C ASN A 168 -7.22 -4.89 12.65
N PHE A 169 -6.88 -5.33 13.86
CA PHE A 169 -5.58 -5.12 14.48
C PHE A 169 -5.31 -6.27 15.44
N ASP A 170 -4.22 -7.02 15.23
CA ASP A 170 -3.93 -8.23 16.00
C ASP A 170 -2.42 -8.44 16.16
N LEU A 171 -2.09 -9.32 17.13
CA LEU A 171 -0.75 -9.84 17.36
C LEU A 171 -0.49 -11.04 16.43
N LEU A 172 0.50 -10.93 15.55
CA LEU A 172 0.98 -12.09 14.79
C LEU A 172 1.94 -12.94 15.61
N ASP A 173 3.00 -12.33 16.15
CA ASP A 173 3.98 -13.07 16.93
C ASP A 173 4.78 -12.18 17.91
N VAL A 174 5.36 -12.84 18.91
CA VAL A 174 6.43 -12.29 19.77
C VAL A 174 7.52 -13.34 19.86
N GLN A 175 8.69 -13.04 19.31
CA GLN A 175 9.87 -13.89 19.36
C GLN A 175 11.02 -13.11 19.98
N GLU A 176 11.49 -13.55 21.17
CA GLU A 176 12.53 -12.85 21.90
C GLU A 176 12.18 -11.37 22.11
N ASN A 177 12.91 -10.47 21.46
CA ASN A 177 12.71 -9.03 21.48
C ASN A 177 12.02 -8.48 20.22
N ILE A 178 11.54 -9.35 19.32
CA ILE A 178 10.83 -8.93 18.10
C ILE A 178 9.33 -9.10 18.29
N LEU A 179 8.60 -8.00 18.16
CA LEU A 179 7.13 -7.96 18.17
C LEU A 179 6.64 -7.75 16.74
N THR A 180 5.77 -8.64 16.28
CA THR A 180 5.14 -8.54 14.96
C THR A 180 3.62 -8.40 15.10
N LEU A 181 3.09 -7.30 14.58
CA LEU A 181 1.68 -6.96 14.60
C LEU A 181 1.12 -6.91 13.18
N GLU A 182 -0.16 -7.19 13.01
CA GLU A 182 -0.86 -6.93 11.75
C GLU A 182 -2.03 -5.98 11.95
N ALA A 183 -2.29 -5.15 10.95
CA ALA A 183 -3.50 -4.36 10.90
C ALA A 183 -4.04 -4.22 9.48
N THR A 184 -5.36 -4.24 9.37
CA THR A 184 -6.08 -3.83 8.16
C THR A 184 -6.71 -2.47 8.41
N ILE A 185 -6.19 -1.45 7.73
CA ILE A 185 -6.61 -0.06 7.92
C ILE A 185 -7.08 0.57 6.62
N ALA A 186 -7.98 1.55 6.75
CA ALA A 186 -8.47 2.30 5.59
C ALA A 186 -7.30 3.03 4.90
N THR A 187 -7.17 2.82 3.59
CA THR A 187 -6.15 3.45 2.74
C THR A 187 -6.74 3.91 1.41
N GLY A 188 -8.03 4.20 1.37
CA GLY A 188 -8.77 4.63 0.20
C GLY A 188 -8.97 6.15 0.09
N SER A 189 -9.61 6.56 -0.99
CA SER A 189 -9.97 7.96 -1.23
C SER A 189 -11.05 8.48 -0.27
N LYS A 190 -11.93 7.60 0.23
CA LYS A 190 -13.02 7.95 1.16
C LYS A 190 -12.51 8.10 2.61
N ALA A 191 -11.60 7.24 3.02
CA ALA A 191 -10.97 7.23 4.34
C ALA A 191 -9.53 6.76 4.20
N ASN A 192 -8.62 7.41 4.91
CA ASN A 192 -7.20 7.08 4.89
C ASN A 192 -6.59 7.28 6.27
N LEU A 193 -6.16 6.19 6.91
CA LEU A 193 -5.37 6.19 8.12
C LEU A 193 -3.90 5.96 7.75
N ASN A 194 -3.13 7.04 7.75
CA ASN A 194 -1.71 6.97 7.45
C ASN A 194 -0.96 6.23 8.58
N THR A 195 -0.03 5.34 8.22
CA THR A 195 0.81 4.61 9.17
C THR A 195 1.59 5.53 10.11
N ASN A 196 2.04 6.69 9.64
CA ASN A 196 2.70 7.71 10.47
C ASN A 196 1.80 8.29 11.58
N ILE A 197 0.49 8.09 11.49
CA ILE A 197 -0.48 8.46 12.54
C ILE A 197 -0.80 7.24 13.40
N PHE A 198 -0.86 6.07 12.80
CA PHE A 198 -1.26 4.85 13.48
C PHE A 198 -0.15 4.28 14.37
N ILE A 199 1.12 4.30 13.91
CA ILE A 199 2.26 3.79 14.67
C ILE A 199 2.43 4.47 16.05
N PRO A 200 2.45 5.80 16.16
CA PRO A 200 2.51 6.44 17.49
C PRO A 200 1.39 5.96 18.43
N LYS A 201 0.21 5.67 17.86
CA LYS A 201 -0.92 5.16 18.66
C LYS A 201 -0.72 3.72 19.10
N ILE A 202 -0.13 2.88 18.25
CA ILE A 202 0.28 1.51 18.61
C ILE A 202 1.28 1.54 19.77
N LEU A 203 2.32 2.37 19.66
CA LEU A 203 3.36 2.50 20.68
C LEU A 203 2.79 2.99 22.01
N GLU A 204 1.89 3.99 21.99
CA GLU A 204 1.17 4.49 23.16
C GLU A 204 0.39 3.36 23.84
N VAL A 205 -0.39 2.59 23.09
CA VAL A 205 -1.22 1.47 23.59
C VAL A 205 -0.39 0.39 24.26
N LEU A 206 0.77 0.09 23.70
CA LEU A 206 1.69 -0.93 24.21
C LEU A 206 2.62 -0.40 25.31
N GLY A 207 2.60 0.91 25.58
CA GLY A 207 3.47 1.55 26.58
C GLY A 207 4.94 1.55 26.17
N LEU A 208 5.22 1.64 24.86
CA LEU A 208 6.56 1.67 24.29
C LEU A 208 7.03 3.11 24.07
N ASP A 209 8.16 3.46 24.66
CA ASP A 209 8.83 4.78 24.49
C ASP A 209 9.98 4.62 23.48
N MET A 210 9.65 4.74 22.19
CA MET A 210 10.61 4.62 21.10
C MET A 210 10.22 5.53 19.92
N ASP A 211 11.17 5.80 19.03
CA ASP A 211 10.89 6.58 17.82
C ASP A 211 9.97 5.77 16.89
N PRO A 212 8.82 6.32 16.45
CA PRO A 212 7.98 5.70 15.43
C PRO A 212 8.70 5.33 14.11
N LEU A 213 9.83 5.97 13.83
CA LEU A 213 10.66 5.68 12.66
C LEU A 213 11.46 4.37 12.77
N ASP A 214 11.61 3.84 13.99
CA ASP A 214 12.28 2.55 14.24
C ASP A 214 11.35 1.34 14.04
N VAL A 215 10.11 1.58 13.62
CA VAL A 215 9.14 0.52 13.30
C VAL A 215 9.21 0.18 11.83
N ASP A 216 9.60 -1.05 11.50
CA ASP A 216 9.56 -1.55 10.14
C ASP A 216 8.12 -1.80 9.68
N ILE A 217 7.80 -1.35 8.47
CA ILE A 217 6.46 -1.41 7.91
C ILE A 217 6.48 -2.17 6.59
N LEU A 218 5.66 -3.21 6.52
CA LEU A 218 5.37 -3.92 5.28
C LEU A 218 3.89 -3.79 4.93
N ARG A 219 3.56 -3.23 3.76
CA ARG A 219 2.22 -3.36 3.19
C ARG A 219 2.10 -4.70 2.48
N ARG A 220 1.35 -5.64 3.06
CA ARG A 220 1.20 -6.98 2.50
C ARG A 220 0.33 -6.97 1.24
N ASP A 221 -0.80 -6.26 1.29
CA ASP A 221 -1.71 -6.14 0.15
C ASP A 221 -2.66 -4.94 0.28
N LEU A 222 -3.37 -4.66 -0.83
CA LEU A 222 -4.45 -3.69 -0.92
C LEU A 222 -5.74 -4.41 -1.29
N TYR A 223 -6.87 -3.91 -0.77
CA TYR A 223 -8.18 -4.52 -0.93
C TYR A 223 -9.25 -3.52 -1.33
N LYS A 224 -10.17 -3.97 -2.16
CA LYS A 224 -11.49 -3.37 -2.36
C LYS A 224 -12.49 -4.03 -1.42
N LEU A 225 -13.61 -3.37 -1.17
CA LEU A 225 -14.70 -3.91 -0.35
C LEU A 225 -15.86 -4.32 -1.27
N GLU A 226 -16.19 -5.61 -1.29
CA GLU A 226 -17.35 -6.16 -2.00
C GLU A 226 -18.24 -6.89 -0.99
N ASP A 227 -19.48 -6.49 -0.89
CA ASP A 227 -20.46 -7.05 0.07
C ASP A 227 -19.94 -7.14 1.52
N GLY A 228 -19.11 -6.17 1.94
CA GLY A 228 -18.53 -6.11 3.27
C GLY A 228 -17.26 -6.97 3.45
N GLN A 229 -16.86 -7.72 2.43
CA GLN A 229 -15.65 -8.55 2.44
C GLN A 229 -14.49 -7.86 1.74
N LEU A 230 -13.27 -8.13 2.23
CA LEU A 230 -12.04 -7.69 1.60
C LEU A 230 -11.73 -8.61 0.42
N VAL A 231 -11.64 -8.03 -0.76
CA VAL A 231 -11.35 -8.73 -2.01
C VAL A 231 -10.14 -8.11 -2.68
N SER A 232 -9.24 -8.94 -3.22
CA SER A 232 -8.11 -8.45 -4.01
C SER A 232 -8.59 -7.61 -5.19
N PRO A 233 -7.88 -6.55 -5.59
CA PRO A 233 -8.16 -5.81 -6.83
C PRO A 233 -8.05 -6.66 -8.11
N MET A 234 -7.47 -7.85 -8.01
CA MET A 234 -7.25 -8.79 -9.13
C MET A 234 -8.12 -10.03 -9.00
#